data_263a6411f876a0dcf40aa152ed669d7c
#
_entry.id   263a6411f876a0dcf40aa152ed669d7c
#
_cell.length_a   1.000
_cell.length_b   1.000
_cell.length_c   1.000
_cell.angle_alpha   90.00
_cell.angle_beta   90.00
_cell.angle_gamma   90.00
#
_symmetry.space_group_name_H-M   'P 1'
#
loop_
_entity.id
_entity.type
_entity.pdbx_description
1 polymer ?
#
loop_
_entity_poly.entity_id
_entity_poly.type
_entity_poly.pdbx_seq_one_letter_code
_entity_poly.pdbx_strand_id
1 'polypeptide(L)'
;MESRVPFLIMVLILFAILMLSGEVFAKNNPPSARAVDPIVSTDWLEKNLGEKGLVILDIRSPDDYGAGHIPDSINEPFVTGFTPSTGPTSKWIVGSADGLWLELPAANDLVKTIGDLGISSASRVVIVTAPNPGEPPFYGLANGTRVAFTLICAGVKNVAILDGGYPKWASEGKEKKTEPKGVPAAGATPYKGKINKSALAAREYVKSQIKKAGILDARDADVYFGVTIEPFANKPGHIPSAKSLPAPWIWDLKTAKAGEKTSTYYTYKGTKALSSMASGVLRHSPGNKGQKNQEIIVYCGVGGYASSWWFVLTQILGYQDVKLYDGAAQEWAKHYDMVPYQWE
;
A
#
# COMPACT_ATOMS: atom_id res chain seq x y z
N MET A 1 -1.78 -67.72 -6.82
CA MET A 1 -2.85 -66.92 -6.17
C MET A 1 -2.49 -65.46 -6.30
N GLU A 2 -2.96 -64.85 -7.39
CA GLU A 2 -2.73 -63.41 -7.66
C GLU A 2 -3.88 -62.64 -7.04
N SER A 3 -3.57 -61.75 -6.11
CA SER A 3 -4.55 -60.85 -5.52
C SER A 3 -4.71 -59.60 -6.40
N ARG A 4 -5.83 -59.51 -7.10
CA ARG A 4 -6.24 -58.32 -7.85
C ARG A 4 -6.75 -57.26 -6.85
N VAL A 5 -6.00 -56.19 -6.67
CA VAL A 5 -6.48 -54.95 -5.99
C VAL A 5 -7.43 -54.27 -6.96
N PRO A 6 -8.67 -53.91 -6.57
CA PRO A 6 -9.63 -53.36 -7.48
C PRO A 6 -9.26 -51.91 -7.86
N PHE A 7 -9.26 -51.68 -9.16
CA PHE A 7 -8.97 -50.44 -9.90
C PHE A 7 -9.83 -49.22 -9.41
N LEU A 8 -10.86 -49.49 -8.63
CA LEU A 8 -11.79 -48.46 -8.11
C LEU A 8 -11.23 -47.58 -6.97
N ILE A 9 -10.20 -48.07 -6.24
CA ILE A 9 -9.59 -47.32 -5.12
C ILE A 9 -8.56 -46.29 -5.62
N MET A 10 -7.96 -46.54 -6.78
CA MET A 10 -6.95 -45.65 -7.37
C MET A 10 -7.57 -44.40 -8.02
N VAL A 11 -8.85 -44.45 -8.45
CA VAL A 11 -9.56 -43.31 -9.03
C VAL A 11 -10.08 -42.32 -7.97
N LEU A 12 -10.40 -42.82 -6.78
CA LEU A 12 -10.85 -41.98 -5.66
C LEU A 12 -9.73 -41.20 -4.98
N ILE A 13 -8.48 -41.66 -5.09
CA ILE A 13 -7.30 -40.93 -4.55
C ILE A 13 -6.85 -39.83 -5.50
N LEU A 14 -7.03 -39.99 -6.83
CA LEU A 14 -6.71 -38.93 -7.80
C LEU A 14 -7.72 -37.77 -7.81
N PHE A 15 -8.97 -37.97 -7.38
CA PHE A 15 -9.99 -36.91 -7.31
C PHE A 15 -9.90 -36.07 -6.02
N ALA A 16 -9.23 -36.58 -4.97
CA ALA A 16 -9.01 -35.84 -3.73
C ALA A 16 -7.84 -34.85 -3.78
N ILE A 17 -6.99 -34.89 -4.81
CA ILE A 17 -5.80 -34.01 -4.96
C ILE A 17 -6.10 -32.77 -5.81
N LEU A 18 -7.25 -32.70 -6.50
CA LEU A 18 -7.59 -31.58 -7.39
C LEU A 18 -8.46 -30.48 -6.78
N MET A 19 -8.77 -30.54 -5.46
CA MET A 19 -9.62 -29.55 -4.78
C MET A 19 -8.90 -28.80 -3.65
N LEU A 20 -7.57 -28.72 -3.64
CA LEU A 20 -6.79 -28.01 -2.61
C LEU A 20 -5.75 -27.07 -3.21
N SER A 21 -6.15 -26.30 -4.24
CA SER A 21 -5.41 -25.10 -4.62
C SER A 21 -6.13 -23.83 -4.13
N GLY A 22 -6.68 -23.88 -2.91
CA GLY A 22 -6.88 -22.69 -2.11
C GLY A 22 -5.50 -22.28 -1.62
N GLU A 23 -4.97 -21.14 -2.09
CA GLU A 23 -3.76 -20.56 -1.55
C GLU A 23 -3.95 -20.34 -0.05
N VAL A 24 -3.38 -21.24 0.74
CA VAL A 24 -3.29 -21.08 2.19
C VAL A 24 -2.31 -19.93 2.43
N PHE A 25 -2.85 -18.75 2.69
CA PHE A 25 -2.06 -17.70 3.31
C PHE A 25 -1.54 -18.25 4.63
N ALA A 26 -0.27 -18.61 4.68
CA ALA A 26 0.37 -19.10 5.89
C ALA A 26 0.19 -18.05 6.99
N LYS A 27 -0.49 -18.40 8.08
CA LYS A 27 -0.58 -17.61 9.30
C LYS A 27 0.82 -17.43 9.89
N ASN A 28 1.56 -16.45 9.38
CA ASN A 28 2.69 -15.89 10.10
C ASN A 28 2.11 -14.85 11.07
N ASN A 29 2.39 -14.99 12.36
CA ASN A 29 1.88 -14.14 13.43
C ASN A 29 1.91 -12.66 13.03
N PRO A 30 0.74 -12.04 12.77
CA PRO A 30 0.68 -10.61 12.50
C PRO A 30 0.90 -9.82 13.80
N PRO A 31 1.39 -8.59 13.70
CA PRO A 31 1.50 -7.72 14.86
C PRO A 31 0.11 -7.50 15.47
N SER A 32 -0.09 -7.83 16.72
CA SER A 32 -1.30 -7.70 17.56
C SER A 32 -2.62 -8.01 16.83
N ALA A 33 -3.50 -8.81 17.43
CA ALA A 33 -4.76 -9.31 16.86
C ALA A 33 -5.52 -8.26 16.03
N ARG A 34 -5.36 -8.31 14.69
CA ARG A 34 -6.13 -7.47 13.76
C ARG A 34 -7.50 -8.13 13.54
N ALA A 35 -8.52 -7.29 13.42
CA ALA A 35 -9.89 -7.75 13.11
C ALA A 35 -10.12 -7.92 11.59
N VAL A 36 -9.14 -7.54 10.75
CA VAL A 36 -9.16 -7.70 9.29
C VAL A 36 -7.76 -7.94 8.77
N ASP A 37 -7.61 -8.81 7.78
CA ASP A 37 -6.32 -9.03 7.09
C ASP A 37 -5.89 -7.75 6.33
N PRO A 38 -4.59 -7.48 6.19
CA PRO A 38 -4.11 -6.27 5.53
C PRO A 38 -4.50 -6.18 4.05
N ILE A 39 -4.69 -7.33 3.40
CA ILE A 39 -5.19 -7.43 2.03
C ILE A 39 -6.45 -8.28 2.07
N VAL A 40 -7.56 -7.76 1.56
CA VAL A 40 -8.84 -8.46 1.49
C VAL A 40 -9.29 -8.69 0.06
N SER A 41 -9.90 -9.84 -0.20
CA SER A 41 -10.46 -10.14 -1.52
C SER A 41 -11.81 -9.43 -1.75
N THR A 42 -12.19 -9.32 -3.00
CA THR A 42 -13.53 -8.84 -3.39
C THR A 42 -14.66 -9.70 -2.80
N ASP A 43 -14.45 -11.02 -2.72
CA ASP A 43 -15.42 -11.95 -2.09
C ASP A 43 -15.55 -11.74 -0.60
N TRP A 44 -14.43 -11.45 0.08
CA TRP A 44 -14.47 -11.10 1.50
C TRP A 44 -15.27 -9.81 1.70
N LEU A 45 -14.99 -8.78 0.89
CA LEU A 45 -15.68 -7.50 1.02
C LEU A 45 -17.18 -7.64 0.73
N GLU A 46 -17.56 -8.39 -0.31
CA GLU A 46 -18.97 -8.63 -0.65
C GLU A 46 -19.74 -9.29 0.49
N LYS A 47 -19.13 -10.28 1.16
CA LYS A 47 -19.74 -10.99 2.31
C LYS A 47 -19.85 -10.14 3.56
N ASN A 48 -19.07 -9.07 3.66
CA ASN A 48 -19.04 -8.19 4.83
C ASN A 48 -19.72 -6.82 4.59
N LEU A 49 -20.33 -6.59 3.42
CA LEU A 49 -21.09 -5.37 3.14
C LEU A 49 -22.18 -5.17 4.21
N GLY A 50 -22.34 -3.93 4.66
CA GLY A 50 -23.33 -3.55 5.68
C GLY A 50 -22.93 -3.91 7.12
N GLU A 51 -21.80 -4.56 7.35
CA GLU A 51 -21.38 -4.89 8.71
C GLU A 51 -21.03 -3.66 9.54
N LYS A 52 -21.50 -3.66 10.79
CA LYS A 52 -21.21 -2.57 11.73
C LYS A 52 -19.72 -2.39 11.94
N GLY A 53 -19.25 -1.14 11.81
CA GLY A 53 -17.84 -0.78 12.00
C GLY A 53 -16.96 -1.06 10.78
N LEU A 54 -17.52 -1.55 9.67
CA LEU A 54 -16.83 -1.57 8.37
C LEU A 54 -16.99 -0.20 7.70
N VAL A 55 -15.86 0.40 7.31
CA VAL A 55 -15.81 1.61 6.49
C VAL A 55 -15.11 1.25 5.19
N ILE A 56 -15.79 1.42 4.07
CA ILE A 56 -15.24 1.24 2.73
C ILE A 56 -14.86 2.63 2.22
N LEU A 57 -13.57 2.86 2.07
CA LEU A 57 -13.01 4.16 1.70
C LEU A 57 -12.52 4.12 0.26
N ASP A 58 -13.27 4.70 -0.65
CA ASP A 58 -12.89 4.81 -2.06
C ASP A 58 -12.11 6.11 -2.27
N ILE A 59 -10.83 5.95 -2.67
CA ILE A 59 -9.92 7.09 -2.87
C ILE A 59 -9.71 7.46 -4.33
N ARG A 60 -10.50 6.89 -5.25
CA ARG A 60 -10.50 7.25 -6.66
C ARG A 60 -11.07 8.66 -6.88
N SER A 61 -10.90 9.18 -8.09
CA SER A 61 -11.50 10.47 -8.46
C SER A 61 -13.02 10.47 -8.25
N PRO A 62 -13.66 11.64 -8.03
CA PRO A 62 -15.12 11.74 -7.94
C PRO A 62 -15.81 11.24 -9.21
N ASP A 63 -15.22 11.46 -10.38
CA ASP A 63 -15.77 11.01 -11.67
C ASP A 63 -15.76 9.49 -11.77
N ASP A 64 -14.63 8.83 -11.42
CA ASP A 64 -14.53 7.36 -11.41
C ASP A 64 -15.48 6.74 -10.38
N TYR A 65 -15.62 7.38 -9.22
CA TYR A 65 -16.56 6.94 -8.19
C TYR A 65 -18.00 7.09 -8.66
N GLY A 66 -18.34 8.22 -9.29
CA GLY A 66 -19.67 8.50 -9.85
C GLY A 66 -20.03 7.55 -11.00
N ALA A 67 -19.06 7.13 -11.82
CA ALA A 67 -19.27 6.15 -12.89
C ALA A 67 -19.60 4.76 -12.35
N GLY A 68 -19.15 4.42 -11.12
CA GLY A 68 -19.47 3.17 -10.44
C GLY A 68 -18.62 3.00 -9.18
N HIS A 69 -19.24 2.49 -8.11
CA HIS A 69 -18.56 2.31 -6.82
C HIS A 69 -19.08 1.06 -6.09
N ILE A 70 -18.37 0.69 -5.04
CA ILE A 70 -18.78 -0.42 -4.16
C ILE A 70 -19.91 0.07 -3.25
N PRO A 71 -20.98 -0.73 -3.04
CA PRO A 71 -22.07 -0.37 -2.13
C PRO A 71 -21.54 0.07 -0.76
N ASP A 72 -22.17 1.07 -0.18
CA ASP A 72 -21.81 1.64 1.13
C ASP A 72 -20.43 2.27 1.23
N SER A 73 -19.69 2.44 0.11
CA SER A 73 -18.42 3.15 0.14
C SER A 73 -18.58 4.66 0.28
N ILE A 74 -17.58 5.29 0.89
CA ILE A 74 -17.44 6.73 1.02
C ILE A 74 -16.33 7.17 0.09
N ASN A 75 -16.56 8.18 -0.74
CA ASN A 75 -15.51 8.74 -1.58
C ASN A 75 -14.77 9.87 -0.85
N GLU A 76 -13.48 9.68 -0.63
CA GLU A 76 -12.56 10.72 -0.19
C GLU A 76 -11.30 10.62 -1.06
N PRO A 77 -11.24 11.35 -2.17
CA PRO A 77 -10.21 11.19 -3.18
C PRO A 77 -8.80 11.42 -2.67
N PHE A 78 -7.83 10.64 -3.21
CA PHE A 78 -6.42 10.85 -2.87
C PHE A 78 -5.89 12.19 -3.37
N VAL A 79 -6.35 12.66 -4.52
CA VAL A 79 -6.02 13.98 -5.07
C VAL A 79 -7.30 14.76 -5.31
N THR A 80 -7.39 15.97 -4.77
CA THR A 80 -8.51 16.90 -4.97
C THR A 80 -8.08 18.22 -5.61
N GLY A 81 -6.79 18.51 -5.63
CA GLY A 81 -6.24 19.71 -6.23
C GLY A 81 -4.78 19.53 -6.61
N PHE A 82 -4.30 20.39 -7.48
CA PHE A 82 -2.90 20.46 -7.90
C PHE A 82 -2.49 21.91 -8.17
N THR A 83 -1.32 22.30 -7.68
CA THR A 83 -0.65 23.52 -8.12
C THR A 83 0.83 23.24 -8.41
N PRO A 84 1.49 23.96 -9.34
CA PRO A 84 2.91 23.76 -9.62
C PRO A 84 3.82 23.94 -8.39
N SER A 85 3.41 24.78 -7.44
CA SER A 85 4.19 25.10 -6.24
C SER A 85 4.01 24.09 -5.10
N THR A 86 2.83 23.50 -4.97
CA THR A 86 2.51 22.58 -3.86
C THR A 86 2.36 21.13 -4.31
N GLY A 87 2.35 20.88 -5.63
CA GLY A 87 2.02 19.57 -6.16
C GLY A 87 0.56 19.17 -5.88
N PRO A 88 0.29 17.85 -5.86
CA PRO A 88 -1.05 17.34 -5.54
C PRO A 88 -1.40 17.60 -4.07
N THR A 89 -2.66 17.94 -3.82
CA THR A 89 -3.21 18.22 -2.49
C THR A 89 -4.55 17.52 -2.26
N SER A 90 -4.82 17.17 -1.01
CA SER A 90 -6.09 16.63 -0.55
C SER A 90 -6.15 16.65 0.98
N LYS A 91 -7.12 15.94 1.58
CA LYS A 91 -7.12 15.69 3.02
C LYS A 91 -6.06 14.67 3.48
N TRP A 92 -5.45 13.93 2.52
CA TRP A 92 -4.44 12.88 2.79
C TRP A 92 -3.01 13.37 2.61
N ILE A 93 -2.81 14.42 1.82
CA ILE A 93 -1.50 14.91 1.40
C ILE A 93 -1.51 16.43 1.28
N VAL A 94 -0.38 17.05 1.61
CA VAL A 94 -0.16 18.49 1.44
C VAL A 94 1.19 18.75 0.77
N GLY A 95 1.33 19.93 0.18
CA GLY A 95 2.64 20.45 -0.18
C GLY A 95 3.22 21.26 0.97
N SER A 96 4.52 21.18 1.18
CA SER A 96 5.20 22.00 2.17
C SER A 96 5.58 23.38 1.63
N ALA A 97 5.88 24.31 2.54
CA ALA A 97 6.40 25.64 2.18
C ALA A 97 7.74 25.57 1.42
N ASP A 98 8.52 24.51 1.62
CA ASP A 98 9.78 24.26 0.94
C ASP A 98 9.59 23.60 -0.44
N GLY A 99 8.35 23.46 -0.91
CA GLY A 99 7.98 22.86 -2.19
C GLY A 99 8.18 21.34 -2.23
N LEU A 100 7.99 20.66 -1.11
CA LEU A 100 7.92 19.19 -1.08
C LEU A 100 6.47 18.75 -1.34
N TRP A 101 6.31 17.68 -2.11
CA TRP A 101 5.02 17.12 -2.47
C TRP A 101 4.67 15.94 -1.58
N LEU A 102 3.37 15.67 -1.45
CA LEU A 102 2.81 14.48 -0.77
C LEU A 102 3.20 14.35 0.72
N GLU A 103 3.57 15.44 1.38
CA GLU A 103 3.84 15.44 2.81
C GLU A 103 2.57 15.09 3.61
N LEU A 104 2.74 14.52 4.80
CA LEU A 104 1.62 14.28 5.69
C LEU A 104 0.99 15.61 6.15
N PRO A 105 -0.35 15.71 6.14
CA PRO A 105 -1.05 16.83 6.74
C PRO A 105 -0.75 16.97 8.24
N ALA A 106 -1.02 18.15 8.78
CA ALA A 106 -0.88 18.37 10.20
C ALA A 106 -1.74 17.40 11.04
N ALA A 107 -1.24 17.01 12.20
CA ALA A 107 -1.88 15.98 13.03
C ALA A 107 -3.36 16.28 13.35
N ASN A 108 -3.70 17.55 13.62
CA ASN A 108 -5.07 17.96 13.93
C ASN A 108 -5.99 17.82 12.71
N ASP A 109 -5.49 18.13 11.51
CA ASP A 109 -6.25 18.01 10.27
C ASP A 109 -6.54 16.56 9.93
N LEU A 110 -5.54 15.67 10.11
CA LEU A 110 -5.73 14.24 9.93
C LEU A 110 -6.72 13.65 10.93
N VAL A 111 -6.62 14.01 12.20
CA VAL A 111 -7.54 13.56 13.24
C VAL A 111 -8.96 14.02 12.92
N LYS A 112 -9.12 15.26 12.45
CA LYS A 112 -10.41 15.79 11.99
C LYS A 112 -10.95 15.02 10.79
N THR A 113 -10.14 14.82 9.75
CA THR A 113 -10.51 14.06 8.54
C THR A 113 -10.99 12.65 8.89
N ILE A 114 -10.26 11.94 9.74
CA ILE A 114 -10.61 10.58 10.16
C ILE A 114 -11.96 10.56 10.89
N GLY A 115 -12.18 11.54 11.78
CA GLY A 115 -13.47 11.71 12.49
C GLY A 115 -14.63 12.04 11.56
N ASP A 116 -14.43 12.96 10.62
CA ASP A 116 -15.43 13.36 9.63
C ASP A 116 -15.86 12.18 8.73
N LEU A 117 -14.97 11.25 8.47
CA LEU A 117 -15.26 10.00 7.73
C LEU A 117 -15.97 8.93 8.59
N GLY A 118 -16.25 9.21 9.86
CA GLY A 118 -16.88 8.26 10.78
C GLY A 118 -15.96 7.11 11.18
N ILE A 119 -14.65 7.25 10.97
CA ILE A 119 -13.66 6.24 11.34
C ILE A 119 -13.32 6.38 12.83
N SER A 120 -13.35 5.25 13.54
CA SER A 120 -12.93 5.14 14.94
C SER A 120 -11.71 4.20 15.06
N SER A 121 -11.09 4.15 16.22
CA SER A 121 -10.00 3.20 16.49
C SER A 121 -10.41 1.73 16.39
N ALA A 122 -11.71 1.43 16.49
CA ALA A 122 -12.28 0.09 16.36
C ALA A 122 -12.77 -0.22 14.93
N SER A 123 -12.83 0.77 14.04
CA SER A 123 -13.29 0.57 12.67
C SER A 123 -12.38 -0.38 11.90
N ARG A 124 -12.97 -1.18 11.03
CA ARG A 124 -12.30 -1.92 9.97
C ARG A 124 -12.40 -1.06 8.71
N VAL A 125 -11.29 -0.56 8.21
CA VAL A 125 -11.25 0.31 7.02
C VAL A 125 -10.73 -0.49 5.85
N VAL A 126 -11.49 -0.55 4.76
CA VAL A 126 -11.06 -1.16 3.49
C VAL A 126 -10.89 -0.04 2.47
N ILE A 127 -9.66 0.13 1.98
CA ILE A 127 -9.32 1.15 0.99
C ILE A 127 -9.52 0.57 -0.41
N VAL A 128 -10.27 1.30 -1.24
CA VAL A 128 -10.54 0.96 -2.64
C VAL A 128 -9.75 1.89 -3.54
N THR A 129 -8.98 1.29 -4.45
CA THR A 129 -8.13 1.99 -5.43
C THR A 129 -8.43 1.54 -6.84
N ALA A 130 -7.81 2.21 -7.82
CA ALA A 130 -7.65 1.76 -9.19
C ALA A 130 -6.33 2.30 -9.75
N PRO A 131 -5.77 1.69 -10.82
CA PRO A 131 -4.73 2.34 -11.61
C PRO A 131 -5.25 3.67 -12.18
N ASN A 132 -4.43 4.72 -12.16
CA ASN A 132 -4.82 6.01 -12.72
C ASN A 132 -4.67 6.00 -14.25
N PRO A 133 -5.70 6.36 -15.01
CA PRO A 133 -5.58 6.55 -16.45
C PRO A 133 -4.58 7.67 -16.78
N GLY A 134 -3.66 7.42 -17.72
CA GLY A 134 -2.69 8.43 -18.17
C GLY A 134 -1.49 8.66 -17.25
N GLU A 135 -1.41 7.96 -16.13
CA GLU A 135 -0.28 7.96 -15.21
C GLU A 135 0.37 6.56 -15.14
N PRO A 136 1.59 6.42 -14.62
CA PRO A 136 2.13 5.10 -14.30
C PRO A 136 1.12 4.32 -13.43
N PRO A 137 0.72 3.11 -13.83
CA PRO A 137 -0.43 2.41 -13.24
C PRO A 137 -0.27 2.15 -11.74
N PHE A 138 0.95 2.09 -11.27
CA PHE A 138 1.27 1.82 -9.86
C PHE A 138 1.06 3.03 -8.95
N TYR A 139 0.93 4.26 -9.49
CA TYR A 139 0.67 5.44 -8.65
C TYR A 139 -0.69 5.32 -7.96
N GLY A 140 -1.75 4.95 -8.68
CA GLY A 140 -3.06 4.72 -8.07
C GLY A 140 -3.05 3.66 -6.97
N LEU A 141 -2.24 2.59 -7.13
CA LEU A 141 -2.08 1.55 -6.12
C LEU A 141 -1.28 2.03 -4.91
N ALA A 142 -0.21 2.79 -5.15
CA ALA A 142 0.61 3.39 -4.09
C ALA A 142 -0.17 4.43 -3.28
N ASN A 143 -1.12 5.14 -3.89
CA ASN A 143 -2.02 6.05 -3.19
C ASN A 143 -2.82 5.31 -2.10
N GLY A 144 -3.26 4.07 -2.38
CA GLY A 144 -3.94 3.23 -1.38
C GLY A 144 -3.05 2.90 -0.18
N THR A 145 -1.79 2.55 -0.43
CA THR A 145 -0.84 2.29 0.67
C THR A 145 -0.45 3.55 1.41
N ARG A 146 -0.42 4.71 0.73
CA ARG A 146 -0.16 6.01 1.37
C ARG A 146 -1.29 6.38 2.34
N VAL A 147 -2.55 6.20 1.93
CA VAL A 147 -3.71 6.40 2.84
C VAL A 147 -3.68 5.38 3.98
N ALA A 148 -3.35 4.11 3.70
CA ALA A 148 -3.21 3.09 4.74
C ALA A 148 -2.12 3.46 5.77
N PHE A 149 -0.94 3.91 5.30
CA PHE A 149 0.11 4.42 6.16
C PHE A 149 -0.39 5.56 7.05
N THR A 150 -1.05 6.56 6.44
CA THR A 150 -1.59 7.73 7.15
C THR A 150 -2.57 7.33 8.25
N LEU A 151 -3.53 6.45 7.95
CA LEU A 151 -4.51 5.94 8.92
C LEU A 151 -3.84 5.15 10.05
N ILE A 152 -2.88 4.27 9.72
CA ILE A 152 -2.16 3.46 10.72
C ILE A 152 -1.30 4.36 11.61
N CYS A 153 -0.58 5.33 11.04
CA CYS A 153 0.15 6.33 11.81
C CYS A 153 -0.74 7.14 12.74
N ALA A 154 -1.97 7.43 12.32
CA ALA A 154 -2.97 8.10 13.16
C ALA A 154 -3.59 7.18 14.23
N GLY A 155 -3.25 5.89 14.27
CA GLY A 155 -3.69 4.94 15.28
C GLY A 155 -4.90 4.08 14.89
N VAL A 156 -5.33 4.08 13.62
CA VAL A 156 -6.34 3.14 13.10
C VAL A 156 -5.67 1.79 12.87
N LYS A 157 -6.05 0.78 13.65
CA LYS A 157 -5.35 -0.52 13.65
C LYS A 157 -5.76 -1.46 12.52
N ASN A 158 -7.04 -1.41 12.13
CA ASN A 158 -7.64 -2.38 11.22
C ASN A 158 -7.84 -1.76 9.84
N VAL A 159 -6.74 -1.51 9.13
CA VAL A 159 -6.74 -0.94 7.78
C VAL A 159 -6.36 -2.02 6.79
N ALA A 160 -7.17 -2.23 5.78
CA ALA A 160 -6.97 -3.19 4.70
C ALA A 160 -7.02 -2.50 3.34
N ILE A 161 -6.43 -3.12 2.34
CA ILE A 161 -6.54 -2.71 0.94
C ILE A 161 -7.31 -3.79 0.19
N LEU A 162 -8.25 -3.39 -0.66
CA LEU A 162 -8.99 -4.30 -1.53
C LEU A 162 -8.07 -4.79 -2.66
N ASP A 163 -7.80 -6.10 -2.68
CA ASP A 163 -6.96 -6.71 -3.70
C ASP A 163 -7.61 -6.66 -5.08
N GLY A 164 -6.91 -6.09 -6.03
CA GLY A 164 -7.44 -5.82 -7.37
C GLY A 164 -8.24 -4.52 -7.49
N GLY A 165 -8.56 -3.87 -6.37
CA GLY A 165 -9.31 -2.62 -6.32
C GLY A 165 -10.68 -2.68 -7.00
N TYR A 166 -11.22 -1.50 -7.33
CA TYR A 166 -12.51 -1.41 -8.03
C TYR A 166 -12.53 -2.12 -9.40
N PRO A 167 -11.47 -2.08 -10.23
CA PRO A 167 -11.50 -2.78 -11.53
C PRO A 167 -11.73 -4.29 -11.40
N LYS A 168 -11.18 -4.94 -10.38
CA LYS A 168 -11.46 -6.36 -10.13
C LYS A 168 -12.91 -6.56 -9.69
N TRP A 169 -13.40 -5.76 -8.74
CA TRP A 169 -14.78 -5.79 -8.28
C TRP A 169 -15.76 -5.69 -9.45
N ALA A 170 -15.55 -4.73 -10.33
CA ALA A 170 -16.36 -4.52 -11.52
C ALA A 170 -16.26 -5.70 -12.51
N SER A 171 -15.03 -6.22 -12.75
CA SER A 171 -14.81 -7.34 -13.67
C SER A 171 -15.46 -8.65 -13.23
N GLU A 172 -15.74 -8.81 -11.94
CA GLU A 172 -16.45 -9.96 -11.38
C GLU A 172 -17.98 -9.81 -11.40
N GLY A 173 -18.50 -8.75 -12.02
CA GLY A 173 -19.93 -8.48 -12.11
C GLY A 173 -20.59 -8.11 -10.78
N LYS A 174 -19.78 -7.68 -9.80
CA LYS A 174 -20.25 -7.27 -8.47
C LYS A 174 -20.75 -5.83 -8.43
N GLU A 175 -20.73 -5.14 -9.58
CA GLU A 175 -21.30 -3.80 -9.71
C GLU A 175 -22.81 -3.86 -9.46
N LYS A 176 -23.27 -3.13 -8.47
CA LYS A 176 -24.68 -2.83 -8.24
C LYS A 176 -24.88 -1.35 -8.42
N LYS A 177 -25.95 -0.94 -9.07
CA LYS A 177 -26.37 0.48 -9.05
C LYS A 177 -26.72 0.82 -7.61
N THR A 178 -25.94 1.69 -7.01
CA THR A 178 -26.14 2.16 -5.63
C THR A 178 -26.08 3.68 -5.63
N GLU A 179 -26.89 4.28 -4.79
CA GLU A 179 -26.71 5.71 -4.49
C GLU A 179 -25.43 5.87 -3.64
N PRO A 180 -24.62 6.91 -3.92
CA PRO A 180 -23.44 7.20 -3.11
C PRO A 180 -23.81 7.34 -1.65
N LYS A 181 -23.10 6.65 -0.76
CA LYS A 181 -23.23 6.89 0.68
C LYS A 181 -22.65 8.28 0.98
N GLY A 182 -23.49 9.12 1.54
CA GLY A 182 -23.02 10.42 2.05
C GLY A 182 -21.94 10.22 3.11
N VAL A 183 -20.98 11.12 3.15
CA VAL A 183 -20.06 11.21 4.30
C VAL A 183 -20.90 11.38 5.55
N PRO A 184 -20.65 10.63 6.65
CA PRO A 184 -21.34 10.85 7.91
C PRO A 184 -21.30 12.33 8.30
N ALA A 185 -22.36 12.81 8.95
CA ALA A 185 -22.41 14.21 9.35
C ALA A 185 -21.13 14.57 10.14
N ALA A 186 -20.43 15.61 9.70
CA ALA A 186 -19.18 16.05 10.32
C ALA A 186 -19.36 16.21 11.83
N GLY A 187 -18.50 15.59 12.62
CA GLY A 187 -18.53 15.67 14.08
C GLY A 187 -19.36 14.59 14.79
N ALA A 188 -19.89 13.59 14.08
CA ALA A 188 -20.69 12.53 14.70
C ALA A 188 -19.93 11.73 15.78
N THR A 189 -18.61 11.57 15.66
CA THR A 189 -17.76 10.99 16.72
C THR A 189 -16.34 11.53 16.56
N PRO A 190 -15.85 12.38 17.50
CA PRO A 190 -14.49 12.88 17.43
C PRO A 190 -13.48 11.72 17.47
N TYR A 191 -12.62 11.63 16.48
CA TYR A 191 -11.50 10.71 16.50
C TYR A 191 -10.45 11.16 17.54
N LYS A 192 -10.00 10.23 18.39
CA LYS A 192 -9.06 10.53 19.49
C LYS A 192 -7.67 9.91 19.31
N GLY A 193 -7.34 9.53 18.07
CA GLY A 193 -6.03 8.96 17.77
C GLY A 193 -4.89 9.99 17.90
N LYS A 194 -3.67 9.47 17.99
CA LYS A 194 -2.44 10.27 18.02
C LYS A 194 -1.51 9.80 16.91
N ILE A 195 -0.85 10.74 16.25
CA ILE A 195 0.12 10.42 15.22
C ILE A 195 1.33 9.71 15.83
N ASN A 196 1.61 8.52 15.34
CA ASN A 196 2.81 7.76 15.71
C ASN A 196 4.03 8.28 14.95
N LYS A 197 4.75 9.23 15.53
CA LYS A 197 5.95 9.80 14.92
C LYS A 197 7.11 8.82 14.78
N SER A 198 7.12 7.68 15.50
CA SER A 198 8.18 6.69 15.38
C SER A 198 8.15 5.92 14.06
N ALA A 199 7.03 5.97 13.33
CA ALA A 199 6.92 5.42 11.97
C ALA A 199 7.52 6.35 10.88
N LEU A 200 7.99 7.53 11.26
CA LEU A 200 8.57 8.54 10.36
C LEU A 200 10.05 8.71 10.63
N ALA A 201 10.83 8.94 9.57
CA ALA A 201 12.22 9.34 9.64
C ALA A 201 12.38 10.75 9.08
N ALA A 202 13.02 11.64 9.82
CA ALA A 202 13.42 12.95 9.33
C ALA A 202 14.75 12.87 8.57
N ARG A 203 15.01 13.79 7.68
CA ARG A 203 16.21 13.86 6.82
C ARG A 203 17.53 13.66 7.60
N GLU A 204 17.72 14.39 8.68
CA GLU A 204 18.96 14.29 9.48
C GLU A 204 19.11 12.93 10.15
N TYR A 205 17.97 12.33 10.54
CA TYR A 205 17.96 10.98 11.06
C TYR A 205 18.40 9.98 9.99
N VAL A 206 17.82 10.04 8.78
CA VAL A 206 18.24 9.20 7.65
C VAL A 206 19.72 9.31 7.38
N LYS A 207 20.26 10.55 7.34
CA LYS A 207 21.71 10.79 7.18
C LYS A 207 22.53 10.10 8.25
N SER A 208 22.10 10.16 9.50
CA SER A 208 22.78 9.51 10.62
C SER A 208 22.77 7.98 10.55
N GLN A 209 21.84 7.40 9.78
CA GLN A 209 21.66 5.95 9.62
C GLN A 209 22.38 5.36 8.39
N ILE A 210 23.03 6.18 7.57
CA ILE A 210 23.85 5.69 6.45
C ILE A 210 24.89 4.68 6.99
N LYS A 211 24.94 3.48 6.34
CA LYS A 211 25.77 2.34 6.73
C LYS A 211 25.47 1.73 8.12
N LYS A 212 24.35 2.10 8.75
CA LYS A 212 23.92 1.56 10.05
C LYS A 212 22.59 0.83 9.98
N ALA A 213 21.57 1.41 9.31
CA ALA A 213 20.26 0.80 9.09
C ALA A 213 20.11 0.29 7.65
N GLY A 214 19.08 -0.52 7.43
CA GLY A 214 18.66 -0.87 6.07
C GLY A 214 17.89 0.29 5.45
N ILE A 215 18.49 0.97 4.47
CA ILE A 215 17.81 2.03 3.70
C ILE A 215 17.34 1.42 2.38
N LEU A 216 16.04 1.55 2.08
CA LEU A 216 15.42 1.00 0.88
C LEU A 216 14.89 2.12 -0.01
N ASP A 217 15.31 2.13 -1.26
CA ASP A 217 14.77 2.99 -2.31
C ASP A 217 13.66 2.23 -3.05
N ALA A 218 12.44 2.72 -2.94
CA ALA A 218 11.26 2.11 -3.55
C ALA A 218 10.97 2.63 -4.97
N ARG A 219 11.81 3.51 -5.52
CA ARG A 219 11.70 4.02 -6.89
C ARG A 219 12.05 2.93 -7.89
N ASP A 220 11.73 3.18 -9.16
CA ASP A 220 12.13 2.30 -10.25
C ASP A 220 13.66 2.13 -10.32
N ALA A 221 14.11 0.98 -10.81
CA ALA A 221 15.52 0.62 -10.76
C ALA A 221 16.42 1.54 -11.60
N ASP A 222 15.91 2.09 -12.67
CA ASP A 222 16.59 3.08 -13.54
C ASP A 222 16.71 4.44 -12.85
N VAL A 223 15.73 4.84 -12.04
CA VAL A 223 15.77 6.04 -11.20
C VAL A 223 16.77 5.86 -10.05
N TYR A 224 16.75 4.70 -9.37
CA TYR A 224 17.75 4.37 -8.36
C TYR A 224 19.16 4.44 -8.91
N PHE A 225 19.40 3.85 -10.09
CA PHE A 225 20.71 3.85 -10.73
C PHE A 225 21.11 5.23 -11.26
N GLY A 226 20.14 6.13 -11.53
CA GLY A 226 20.37 7.49 -11.99
C GLY A 226 20.37 7.67 -13.51
N VAL A 227 19.86 6.68 -14.26
CA VAL A 227 19.62 6.82 -15.72
C VAL A 227 18.43 7.72 -15.97
N THR A 228 17.37 7.56 -15.20
CA THR A 228 16.18 8.42 -15.21
C THR A 228 16.23 9.36 -14.01
N ILE A 229 15.88 10.61 -14.22
CA ILE A 229 15.81 11.64 -13.17
C ILE A 229 14.35 12.05 -13.02
N GLU A 230 13.79 11.86 -11.82
CA GLU A 230 12.44 12.31 -11.50
C GLU A 230 12.38 13.85 -11.41
N PRO A 231 11.32 14.50 -11.92
CA PRO A 231 11.24 15.96 -11.99
C PRO A 231 11.26 16.66 -10.64
N PHE A 232 10.86 15.97 -9.57
CA PHE A 232 10.83 16.50 -8.21
C PHE A 232 12.12 16.25 -7.41
N ALA A 233 12.96 15.28 -7.80
CA ALA A 233 14.21 14.96 -7.12
C ALA A 233 15.45 15.59 -7.76
N ASN A 234 15.41 15.99 -9.01
CA ASN A 234 16.36 16.72 -9.85
C ASN A 234 17.87 16.34 -9.75
N LYS A 235 18.21 15.23 -9.12
CA LYS A 235 19.57 14.64 -9.07
C LYS A 235 19.52 13.16 -9.43
N PRO A 236 20.52 12.65 -10.19
CA PRO A 236 20.59 11.22 -10.51
C PRO A 236 21.04 10.39 -9.32
N GLY A 237 20.56 9.15 -9.25
CA GLY A 237 21.02 8.16 -8.27
C GLY A 237 20.17 8.08 -7.00
N HIS A 238 20.79 7.59 -5.94
CA HIS A 238 20.11 7.20 -4.69
C HIS A 238 20.83 7.73 -3.43
N ILE A 239 20.18 7.66 -2.29
CA ILE A 239 20.78 7.98 -0.98
C ILE A 239 21.91 6.97 -0.69
N PRO A 240 23.12 7.44 -0.29
CA PRO A 240 24.23 6.53 0.00
C PRO A 240 23.83 5.37 0.92
N SER A 241 24.29 4.17 0.62
CA SER A 241 23.97 2.88 1.26
C SER A 241 22.53 2.37 1.08
N ALA A 242 21.70 3.07 0.34
CA ALA A 242 20.37 2.55 0.02
C ALA A 242 20.45 1.36 -0.95
N LYS A 243 19.51 0.43 -0.79
CA LYS A 243 19.32 -0.72 -1.69
C LYS A 243 18.06 -0.52 -2.52
N SER A 244 18.12 -0.89 -3.79
CA SER A 244 16.96 -0.83 -4.69
C SER A 244 15.95 -1.91 -4.36
N LEU A 245 14.70 -1.51 -4.10
CA LEU A 245 13.55 -2.40 -3.93
C LEU A 245 12.30 -1.75 -4.53
N PRO A 246 12.15 -1.76 -5.86
CA PRO A 246 11.08 -1.06 -6.56
C PRO A 246 9.68 -1.45 -6.11
N ALA A 247 8.83 -0.45 -5.85
CA ALA A 247 7.44 -0.66 -5.47
C ALA A 247 6.60 -1.37 -6.55
N PRO A 248 6.80 -1.13 -7.86
CA PRO A 248 6.11 -1.88 -8.92
C PRO A 248 6.22 -3.40 -8.81
N TRP A 249 7.26 -3.92 -8.16
CA TRP A 249 7.44 -5.37 -8.00
C TRP A 249 6.47 -6.01 -6.99
N ILE A 250 5.71 -5.21 -6.25
CA ILE A 250 4.71 -5.69 -5.28
C ILE A 250 3.51 -6.35 -5.98
N TRP A 251 3.17 -5.89 -7.19
CA TRP A 251 1.93 -6.27 -7.85
C TRP A 251 2.13 -7.11 -9.11
N ASP A 252 1.13 -7.92 -9.41
CA ASP A 252 0.98 -8.67 -10.66
C ASP A 252 -0.17 -8.11 -11.47
N LEU A 253 0.07 -7.86 -12.76
CA LEU A 253 -0.99 -7.54 -13.72
C LEU A 253 -1.87 -8.78 -13.94
N LYS A 254 -3.18 -8.60 -13.86
CA LYS A 254 -4.19 -9.61 -14.15
C LYS A 254 -5.15 -9.09 -15.21
N THR A 255 -5.73 -10.02 -15.95
CA THR A 255 -6.72 -9.75 -16.97
C THR A 255 -7.94 -10.64 -16.76
N ALA A 256 -9.12 -10.04 -16.70
CA ALA A 256 -10.39 -10.77 -16.70
C ALA A 256 -11.15 -10.50 -18.01
N LYS A 257 -11.83 -11.53 -18.51
CA LYS A 257 -12.72 -11.43 -19.68
C LYS A 257 -14.15 -11.70 -19.24
N ALA A 258 -15.06 -10.79 -19.57
CA ALA A 258 -16.48 -10.95 -19.38
C ALA A 258 -17.17 -10.71 -20.74
N GLY A 259 -17.47 -11.77 -21.48
CA GLY A 259 -17.88 -11.70 -22.88
C GLY A 259 -16.76 -11.08 -23.74
N GLU A 260 -17.09 -10.03 -24.48
CA GLU A 260 -16.12 -9.28 -25.29
C GLU A 260 -15.31 -8.23 -24.49
N LYS A 261 -15.77 -7.88 -23.29
CA LYS A 261 -15.10 -6.87 -22.43
C LYS A 261 -13.89 -7.48 -21.75
N THR A 262 -12.74 -6.87 -21.96
CA THR A 262 -11.50 -7.19 -21.25
C THR A 262 -11.23 -6.10 -20.19
N SER A 263 -11.02 -6.51 -18.95
CA SER A 263 -10.65 -5.63 -17.85
C SER A 263 -9.29 -6.03 -17.31
N THR A 264 -8.47 -5.05 -16.97
CA THR A 264 -7.17 -5.27 -16.35
C THR A 264 -7.16 -4.68 -14.93
N TYR A 265 -6.50 -5.39 -14.03
CA TYR A 265 -6.31 -4.94 -12.64
C TYR A 265 -4.99 -5.51 -12.10
N TYR A 266 -4.58 -5.03 -10.95
CA TYR A 266 -3.34 -5.48 -10.30
C TYR A 266 -3.65 -6.11 -8.95
N THR A 267 -3.08 -7.28 -8.67
CA THR A 267 -3.18 -7.95 -7.38
C THR A 267 -1.82 -7.97 -6.69
N TYR A 268 -1.83 -8.01 -5.37
CA TYR A 268 -0.59 -8.23 -4.62
C TYR A 268 0.01 -9.59 -4.95
N LYS A 269 1.34 -9.65 -5.05
CA LYS A 269 2.06 -10.93 -5.08
C LYS A 269 1.85 -11.68 -3.77
N GLY A 270 1.90 -13.01 -3.85
CA GLY A 270 1.80 -13.84 -2.65
C GLY A 270 2.91 -13.54 -1.63
N THR A 271 2.59 -13.72 -0.35
CA THR A 271 3.48 -13.41 0.80
C THR A 271 4.87 -14.02 0.66
N LYS A 272 4.99 -15.24 0.10
CA LYS A 272 6.28 -15.89 -0.13
C LYS A 272 7.16 -15.10 -1.10
N ALA A 273 6.60 -14.62 -2.21
CA ALA A 273 7.33 -13.83 -3.20
C ALA A 273 7.77 -12.48 -2.60
N LEU A 274 6.85 -11.78 -1.94
CA LEU A 274 7.14 -10.52 -1.25
C LEU A 274 8.25 -10.69 -0.19
N SER A 275 8.17 -11.75 0.61
CA SER A 275 9.18 -12.07 1.63
C SER A 275 10.54 -12.38 1.00
N SER A 276 10.57 -13.13 -0.11
CA SER A 276 11.81 -13.46 -0.81
C SER A 276 12.49 -12.22 -1.39
N MET A 277 11.74 -11.29 -2.00
CA MET A 277 12.27 -10.04 -2.50
C MET A 277 12.82 -9.16 -1.37
N ALA A 278 12.02 -8.93 -0.34
CA ALA A 278 12.44 -8.12 0.81
C ALA A 278 13.70 -8.70 1.48
N SER A 279 13.70 -9.99 1.81
CA SER A 279 14.85 -10.64 2.46
C SER A 279 16.07 -10.72 1.55
N GLY A 280 15.88 -10.89 0.24
CA GLY A 280 16.94 -10.90 -0.75
C GLY A 280 17.74 -9.60 -0.77
N VAL A 281 17.03 -8.47 -0.70
CA VAL A 281 17.64 -7.12 -0.66
C VAL A 281 18.19 -6.80 0.73
N LEU A 282 17.38 -7.02 1.78
CA LEU A 282 17.73 -6.64 3.16
C LEU A 282 18.94 -7.40 3.71
N ARG A 283 19.17 -8.67 3.33
CA ARG A 283 20.33 -9.43 3.80
C ARG A 283 21.69 -8.76 3.51
N HIS A 284 21.72 -7.92 2.46
CA HIS A 284 22.90 -7.18 2.04
C HIS A 284 22.92 -5.74 2.54
N SER A 285 21.92 -5.33 3.33
CA SER A 285 21.87 -3.99 3.90
C SER A 285 22.67 -3.89 5.18
N PRO A 286 23.37 -2.77 5.43
CA PRO A 286 24.05 -2.52 6.69
C PRO A 286 23.09 -2.67 7.88
N GLY A 287 23.60 -3.19 9.01
CA GLY A 287 22.79 -3.37 10.21
C GLY A 287 21.75 -4.48 10.15
N ASN A 288 21.49 -5.06 8.98
CA ASN A 288 20.49 -6.11 8.84
C ASN A 288 21.11 -7.52 8.91
N LYS A 289 20.78 -8.25 9.98
CA LYS A 289 21.16 -9.66 10.16
C LYS A 289 20.01 -10.62 9.82
N GLY A 290 19.03 -10.19 9.01
CA GLY A 290 17.84 -10.96 8.65
C GLY A 290 16.77 -11.02 9.74
N GLN A 291 16.86 -10.21 10.76
CA GLN A 291 15.89 -10.18 11.87
C GLN A 291 14.80 -9.13 11.60
N LYS A 292 13.57 -9.46 11.96
CA LYS A 292 12.40 -8.59 11.71
C LYS A 292 12.31 -7.37 12.64
N ASN A 293 13.13 -7.30 13.66
CA ASN A 293 13.22 -6.16 14.60
C ASN A 293 14.34 -5.17 14.27
N GLN A 294 15.02 -5.35 13.14
CA GLN A 294 16.04 -4.41 12.69
C GLN A 294 15.42 -3.20 12.04
N GLU A 295 16.07 -2.06 12.20
CA GLU A 295 15.62 -0.81 11.64
C GLU A 295 15.75 -0.81 10.12
N ILE A 296 14.63 -0.43 9.47
CA ILE A 296 14.53 -0.24 8.04
C ILE A 296 13.95 1.15 7.79
N ILE A 297 14.56 1.91 6.90
CA ILE A 297 14.04 3.18 6.43
C ILE A 297 13.67 3.03 4.96
N VAL A 298 12.42 3.31 4.60
CA VAL A 298 11.96 3.25 3.22
C VAL A 298 11.72 4.65 2.69
N TYR A 299 12.21 4.96 1.51
CA TYR A 299 11.95 6.21 0.81
C TYR A 299 11.67 5.98 -0.69
N CYS A 300 11.16 7.00 -1.36
CA CYS A 300 11.04 7.03 -2.83
C CYS A 300 11.27 8.47 -3.34
N GLY A 301 10.60 8.87 -4.40
CA GLY A 301 10.65 10.26 -4.90
C GLY A 301 9.97 11.27 -3.96
N VAL A 302 8.72 10.95 -3.56
CA VAL A 302 7.80 11.85 -2.83
C VAL A 302 6.97 11.11 -1.75
N GLY A 303 7.35 9.93 -1.29
CA GLY A 303 6.68 9.20 -0.21
C GLY A 303 5.57 8.23 -0.63
N GLY A 304 5.08 8.26 -1.87
CA GLY A 304 4.02 7.36 -2.36
C GLY A 304 4.48 5.89 -2.44
N TYR A 305 5.42 5.57 -3.31
CA TYR A 305 5.97 4.22 -3.48
C TYR A 305 6.60 3.66 -2.19
N ALA A 306 7.22 4.52 -1.39
CA ALA A 306 7.78 4.12 -0.10
C ALA A 306 6.73 3.54 0.83
N SER A 307 5.52 4.11 0.86
CA SER A 307 4.41 3.61 1.67
C SER A 307 4.00 2.18 1.29
N SER A 308 4.20 1.78 0.04
CA SER A 308 3.85 0.43 -0.44
C SER A 308 4.75 -0.63 0.19
N TRP A 309 6.06 -0.43 0.17
CA TRP A 309 6.97 -1.34 0.86
C TRP A 309 6.88 -1.22 2.38
N TRP A 310 6.63 -0.01 2.91
CA TRP A 310 6.36 0.12 4.35
C TRP A 310 5.16 -0.74 4.77
N PHE A 311 4.05 -0.69 4.00
CA PHE A 311 2.86 -1.48 4.26
C PHE A 311 3.13 -2.99 4.15
N VAL A 312 3.80 -3.42 3.09
CA VAL A 312 4.19 -4.83 2.90
C VAL A 312 5.06 -5.31 4.04
N LEU A 313 6.12 -4.59 4.37
CA LEU A 313 7.08 -4.98 5.42
C LEU A 313 6.39 -5.08 6.78
N THR A 314 5.61 -4.05 7.16
CA THR A 314 5.01 -3.99 8.50
C THR A 314 3.74 -4.82 8.61
N GLN A 315 2.80 -4.68 7.67
CA GLN A 315 1.45 -5.23 7.80
C GLN A 315 1.33 -6.67 7.27
N ILE A 316 2.12 -7.04 6.26
CA ILE A 316 2.08 -8.38 5.65
C ILE A 316 3.21 -9.25 6.17
N LEU A 317 4.45 -8.73 6.21
CA LEU A 317 5.63 -9.52 6.56
C LEU A 317 6.01 -9.45 8.04
N GLY A 318 5.46 -8.51 8.82
CA GLY A 318 5.62 -8.41 10.26
C GLY A 318 6.98 -7.88 10.71
N TYR A 319 7.64 -7.03 9.91
CA TYR A 319 8.79 -6.25 10.35
C TYR A 319 8.33 -5.18 11.36
N GLN A 320 9.09 -4.99 12.44
CA GLN A 320 8.64 -4.21 13.59
C GLN A 320 9.15 -2.76 13.60
N ASP A 321 10.35 -2.52 13.09
CA ASP A 321 10.98 -1.20 13.09
C ASP A 321 11.21 -0.71 11.66
N VAL A 322 10.13 -0.32 11.02
CA VAL A 322 10.15 0.24 9.65
C VAL A 322 9.67 1.68 9.70
N LYS A 323 10.51 2.59 9.25
CA LYS A 323 10.21 4.02 9.15
C LYS A 323 10.05 4.44 7.70
N LEU A 324 9.14 5.37 7.46
CA LEU A 324 9.00 6.03 6.18
C LEU A 324 9.71 7.39 6.24
N TYR A 325 10.61 7.66 5.30
CA TYR A 325 11.18 8.99 5.10
C TYR A 325 10.24 9.79 4.20
N ASP A 326 9.43 10.66 4.82
CA ASP A 326 8.37 11.40 4.15
C ASP A 326 8.91 12.42 3.15
N GLY A 327 9.89 13.24 3.56
CA GLY A 327 10.56 14.20 2.68
C GLY A 327 11.25 13.57 1.46
N ALA A 328 11.55 12.28 1.52
CA ALA A 328 11.95 11.43 0.39
C ALA A 328 13.18 11.93 -0.40
N ALA A 329 13.35 11.47 -1.65
CA ALA A 329 14.44 11.90 -2.52
C ALA A 329 14.35 13.39 -2.88
N GLN A 330 13.14 13.94 -2.99
CA GLN A 330 12.91 15.36 -3.28
C GLN A 330 13.53 16.29 -2.22
N GLU A 331 13.43 15.93 -0.94
CA GLU A 331 14.07 16.69 0.15
C GLU A 331 15.57 16.40 0.21
N TRP A 332 15.96 15.11 0.10
CA TRP A 332 17.37 14.72 0.15
C TRP A 332 18.20 15.44 -0.89
N ALA A 333 17.76 15.44 -2.14
CA ALA A 333 18.47 16.04 -3.28
C ALA A 333 18.69 17.56 -3.14
N LYS A 334 17.84 18.27 -2.39
CA LYS A 334 18.04 19.70 -2.10
C LYS A 334 19.21 19.97 -1.15
N HIS A 335 19.54 19.00 -0.29
CA HIS A 335 20.47 19.21 0.83
C HIS A 335 21.75 18.38 0.74
N TYR A 336 21.70 17.23 0.08
CA TYR A 336 22.83 16.29 0.03
C TYR A 336 23.03 15.72 -1.35
N ASP A 337 24.22 15.14 -1.57
CA ASP A 337 24.51 14.43 -2.80
C ASP A 337 23.85 13.05 -2.82
N MET A 338 23.60 12.59 -4.02
CA MET A 338 23.13 11.24 -4.32
C MET A 338 24.24 10.44 -5.01
N VAL A 339 24.13 9.12 -5.01
CA VAL A 339 25.10 8.21 -5.61
C VAL A 339 24.55 7.71 -6.95
N PRO A 340 25.05 8.19 -8.09
CA PRO A 340 24.60 7.71 -9.39
C PRO A 340 25.48 6.57 -9.92
N TYR A 341 24.92 5.81 -10.87
CA TYR A 341 25.61 4.86 -11.76
C TYR A 341 26.32 3.70 -11.05
N GLN A 342 25.84 3.33 -9.87
CA GLN A 342 26.30 2.13 -9.16
C GLN A 342 25.16 1.47 -8.38
N TRP A 343 25.36 0.19 -8.09
CA TRP A 343 24.51 -0.60 -7.19
C TRP A 343 25.23 -0.75 -5.85
N GLU A 344 24.54 -0.48 -4.78
CA GLU A 344 25.08 -0.65 -3.42
C GLU A 344 24.57 -1.91 -2.71
#